data_d52b369b3c768d00c28a8824b634190a
#
_entry.id   d52b369b3c768d00c28a8824b634190a
#
_cell.length_a   1.000
_cell.length_b   1.000
_cell.length_c   1.000
_cell.angle_alpha   90.00
_cell.angle_beta   90.00
_cell.angle_gamma   90.00
#
_symmetry.space_group_name_H-M   'P 1'
#
loop_
_entity.id
_entity.type
_entity.pdbx_description
1 polymer ?
#
loop_
_entity_poly.entity_id
_entity_poly.type
_entity_poly.pdbx_seq_one_letter_code
_entity_poly.pdbx_strand_id
1 'polypeptide(L)'
;PSTSSGIRHTFLDDFKVKCMETALGYSNITLDLYSVTYPEGDEDSWEKMSKKIAANLGTYWKAYEAFDATTLTESDVRIRRFLALDYKQQRTDNVIILSLEHREDAAWFLLRLHGEEVTEVAGGSFEEVEDGVYLILAEEDEVSVEVQTGETWQYQDGGKRGDGT
;
A
#
# COMPACT_ATOMS: atom_id res chain seq x y z
N PRO A 1 -4.68 10.40 19.18
CA PRO A 1 -5.92 9.71 19.05
C PRO A 1 -7.05 10.71 19.26
N SER A 2 -7.74 11.14 18.20
CA SER A 2 -8.91 11.99 18.36
C SER A 2 -10.10 11.10 18.62
N THR A 3 -10.68 11.22 19.80
CA THR A 3 -11.95 10.60 20.21
C THR A 3 -13.14 11.38 19.64
N SER A 4 -13.12 11.78 18.39
CA SER A 4 -14.30 12.37 17.77
C SER A 4 -15.14 11.25 17.18
N SER A 5 -16.41 11.23 17.52
CA SER A 5 -17.44 10.42 16.90
C SER A 5 -17.37 10.57 15.37
N GLY A 6 -17.06 9.47 14.68
CA GLY A 6 -16.95 9.41 13.24
C GLY A 6 -15.52 9.25 12.72
N ILE A 7 -15.38 8.47 11.65
CA ILE A 7 -14.14 8.32 10.88
C ILE A 7 -13.97 9.61 10.07
N ARG A 8 -12.99 10.43 10.43
CA ARG A 8 -12.67 11.62 9.64
C ARG A 8 -12.11 11.21 8.29
N HIS A 9 -12.50 11.91 7.25
CA HIS A 9 -12.02 11.70 5.89
C HIS A 9 -10.48 11.74 5.80
N THR A 10 -9.85 12.68 6.52
CA THR A 10 -8.39 12.83 6.60
C THR A 10 -7.66 11.61 7.16
N PHE A 11 -8.28 10.84 8.05
CA PHE A 11 -7.65 9.65 8.62
C PHE A 11 -7.45 8.55 7.59
N LEU A 12 -8.38 8.38 6.66
CA LEU A 12 -8.30 7.38 5.61
C LEU A 12 -7.28 7.79 4.53
N ASP A 13 -7.19 9.08 4.22
CA ASP A 13 -6.17 9.60 3.31
C ASP A 13 -4.77 9.41 3.92
N ASP A 14 -4.58 9.72 5.20
CA ASP A 14 -3.32 9.48 5.91
C ASP A 14 -2.96 7.99 5.95
N PHE A 15 -3.95 7.12 6.11
CA PHE A 15 -3.75 5.67 6.10
C PHE A 15 -3.32 5.18 4.71
N LYS A 16 -3.98 5.66 3.65
CA LYS A 16 -3.61 5.36 2.28
C LYS A 16 -2.16 5.73 2.00
N VAL A 17 -1.75 6.96 2.35
CA VAL A 17 -0.37 7.43 2.17
C VAL A 17 0.61 6.54 2.92
N LYS A 18 0.33 6.17 4.16
CA LYS A 18 1.20 5.27 4.94
C LYS A 18 1.30 3.88 4.33
N CYS A 19 0.21 3.31 3.83
CA CYS A 19 0.25 2.03 3.12
C CYS A 19 1.13 2.10 1.88
N MET A 20 1.05 3.20 1.12
CA MET A 20 1.88 3.42 -0.06
C MET A 20 3.35 3.68 0.27
N GLU A 21 3.65 4.26 1.42
CA GLU A 21 5.02 4.56 1.85
C GLU A 21 5.74 3.36 2.46
N THR A 22 5.00 2.50 3.16
CA THR A 22 5.59 1.46 4.03
C THR A 22 5.32 0.04 3.55
N ALA A 23 4.47 -0.17 2.54
CA ALA A 23 3.92 -1.48 2.15
C ALA A 23 3.27 -2.27 3.31
N LEU A 24 3.19 -1.66 4.48
CA LEU A 24 2.57 -2.22 5.67
C LEU A 24 1.67 -1.18 6.31
N GLY A 25 0.38 -1.27 6.06
CA GLY A 25 -0.63 -0.46 6.71
C GLY A 25 -1.43 -1.32 7.68
N TYR A 26 -1.65 -0.80 8.88
CA TYR A 26 -2.52 -1.38 9.88
C TYR A 26 -3.56 -0.37 10.32
N SER A 27 -4.84 -0.75 10.27
CA SER A 27 -5.93 0.07 10.77
C SER A 27 -6.78 -0.72 11.75
N ASN A 28 -7.02 -0.14 12.91
CA ASN A 28 -7.95 -0.64 13.90
C ASN A 28 -9.11 0.33 14.04
N ILE A 29 -10.30 -0.14 13.72
CA ILE A 29 -11.54 0.62 13.89
C ILE A 29 -12.22 0.14 15.17
N THR A 30 -12.15 0.97 16.22
CA THR A 30 -12.82 0.68 17.49
C THR A 30 -14.19 1.36 17.50
N LEU A 31 -15.23 0.59 17.74
CA LEU A 31 -16.60 1.06 17.90
C LEU A 31 -17.01 0.97 19.37
N ASP A 32 -17.56 2.06 19.90
CA ASP A 32 -18.24 2.03 21.20
C ASP A 32 -19.65 1.49 21.00
N LEU A 33 -19.89 0.27 21.45
CA LEU A 33 -21.16 -0.39 21.33
C LEU A 33 -22.28 0.36 22.06
N TYR A 34 -21.98 1.05 23.14
CA TYR A 34 -22.99 1.82 23.88
C TYR A 34 -23.49 2.99 23.04
N SER A 35 -22.59 3.78 22.47
CA SER A 35 -22.94 4.90 21.58
C SER A 35 -23.71 4.47 20.35
N VAL A 36 -23.40 3.28 19.83
CA VAL A 36 -24.09 2.71 18.65
C VAL A 36 -25.50 2.18 19.02
N THR A 37 -25.64 1.61 20.21
CA THR A 37 -26.91 1.04 20.68
C THR A 37 -27.87 2.12 21.17
N TYR A 38 -27.34 3.19 21.77
CA TYR A 38 -28.09 4.31 22.30
C TYR A 38 -27.56 5.62 21.72
N PRO A 39 -27.79 5.86 20.42
CA PRO A 39 -27.24 7.03 19.76
C PRO A 39 -27.88 8.31 20.30
N GLU A 40 -27.06 9.32 20.60
CA GLU A 40 -27.54 10.65 20.96
C GLU A 40 -28.19 11.39 19.75
N GLY A 41 -27.82 10.99 18.55
CA GLY A 41 -28.34 11.51 17.30
C GLY A 41 -28.47 10.43 16.23
N ASP A 42 -29.31 10.72 15.23
CA ASP A 42 -29.56 9.79 14.12
C ASP A 42 -28.30 9.46 13.29
N GLU A 43 -27.31 10.37 13.28
CA GLU A 43 -26.02 10.17 12.59
C GLU A 43 -25.15 9.10 13.20
N ASP A 44 -25.31 8.81 14.49
CA ASP A 44 -24.54 7.80 15.22
C ASP A 44 -25.24 6.44 15.26
N SER A 45 -26.43 6.33 14.64
CA SER A 45 -27.14 5.06 14.52
C SER A 45 -26.30 4.01 13.77
N TRP A 46 -26.40 2.74 14.21
CA TRP A 46 -25.70 1.64 13.56
C TRP A 46 -25.94 1.57 12.05
N GLU A 47 -27.13 1.84 11.62
CA GLU A 47 -27.49 1.82 10.20
C GLU A 47 -26.66 2.83 9.39
N LYS A 48 -26.50 4.06 9.88
CA LYS A 48 -25.72 5.09 9.19
C LYS A 48 -24.21 4.87 9.35
N MET A 49 -23.77 4.48 10.55
CA MET A 49 -22.38 4.24 10.82
C MET A 49 -21.82 3.06 10.04
N SER A 50 -22.55 1.94 9.99
CA SER A 50 -22.15 0.77 9.20
C SER A 50 -22.06 1.07 7.69
N LYS A 51 -22.99 1.86 7.16
CA LYS A 51 -22.93 2.32 5.77
C LYS A 51 -21.70 3.19 5.48
N LYS A 52 -21.36 4.11 6.38
CA LYS A 52 -20.15 4.94 6.27
C LYS A 52 -18.87 4.08 6.33
N ILE A 53 -18.79 3.14 7.26
CA ILE A 53 -17.66 2.20 7.36
C ILE A 53 -17.54 1.37 6.08
N ALA A 54 -18.66 0.77 5.63
CA ALA A 54 -18.66 -0.05 4.42
C ALA A 54 -18.29 0.75 3.16
N ALA A 55 -18.77 1.97 3.03
CA ALA A 55 -18.42 2.84 1.91
C ALA A 55 -16.93 3.20 1.92
N ASN A 56 -16.37 3.52 3.08
CA ASN A 56 -14.96 3.84 3.24
C ASN A 56 -14.08 2.62 2.94
N LEU A 57 -14.35 1.47 3.56
CA LEU A 57 -13.63 0.23 3.27
C LEU A 57 -13.74 -0.15 1.80
N GLY A 58 -14.92 -0.05 1.18
CA GLY A 58 -15.12 -0.36 -0.23
C GLY A 58 -14.35 0.55 -1.18
N THR A 59 -14.12 1.81 -0.81
CA THR A 59 -13.30 2.74 -1.59
C THR A 59 -11.84 2.31 -1.60
N TYR A 60 -11.30 1.93 -0.46
CA TYR A 60 -9.88 1.52 -0.33
C TYR A 60 -9.66 0.08 -0.78
N TRP A 61 -10.60 -0.81 -0.49
CA TRP A 61 -10.51 -2.21 -0.90
C TRP A 61 -10.43 -2.41 -2.42
N LYS A 62 -11.18 -1.60 -3.16
CA LYS A 62 -11.13 -1.66 -4.64
C LYS A 62 -9.85 -1.09 -5.23
N ALA A 63 -9.22 -0.14 -4.55
CA ALA A 63 -7.98 0.47 -4.99
C ALA A 63 -6.73 -0.38 -4.65
N TYR A 64 -6.82 -1.19 -3.59
CA TYR A 64 -5.70 -1.99 -3.07
C TYR A 64 -6.23 -3.37 -2.67
N GLU A 65 -6.16 -4.34 -3.58
CA GLU A 65 -6.58 -5.72 -3.32
C GLU A 65 -5.76 -6.43 -2.24
N ALA A 66 -4.66 -5.83 -1.80
CA ALA A 66 -3.79 -6.31 -0.73
C ALA A 66 -4.33 -6.07 0.71
N PHE A 67 -5.56 -5.59 0.88
CA PHE A 67 -6.18 -5.50 2.20
C PHE A 67 -6.67 -6.86 2.67
N ASP A 68 -6.10 -7.31 3.78
CA ASP A 68 -6.50 -8.56 4.43
C ASP A 68 -7.12 -8.27 5.80
N ALA A 69 -8.25 -8.90 6.07
CA ALA A 69 -8.89 -8.84 7.38
C ALA A 69 -8.11 -9.74 8.36
N THR A 70 -7.70 -9.17 9.47
CA THR A 70 -6.84 -9.86 10.43
C THR A 70 -7.30 -9.61 11.87
N THR A 71 -6.95 -10.51 12.77
CA THR A 71 -7.14 -10.33 14.20
C THR A 71 -6.03 -9.44 14.79
N LEU A 72 -6.26 -8.87 15.98
CA LEU A 72 -5.22 -8.11 16.69
C LEU A 72 -3.96 -8.92 16.95
N THR A 73 -4.11 -10.22 17.26
CA THR A 73 -2.98 -11.13 17.49
C THR A 73 -2.17 -11.37 16.24
N GLU A 74 -2.84 -11.62 15.11
CA GLU A 74 -2.15 -11.78 13.81
C GLU A 74 -1.47 -10.49 13.37
N SER A 75 -2.11 -9.34 13.58
CA SER A 75 -1.51 -8.04 13.29
C SER A 75 -0.25 -7.79 14.12
N ASP A 76 -0.25 -8.11 15.42
CA ASP A 76 0.94 -7.98 16.27
C ASP A 76 2.08 -8.88 15.75
N VAL A 77 1.78 -10.12 15.38
CA VAL A 77 2.76 -11.04 14.80
C VAL A 77 3.33 -10.50 13.49
N ARG A 78 2.48 -10.03 12.58
CA ARG A 78 2.92 -9.45 11.28
C ARG A 78 3.78 -8.22 11.48
N ILE A 79 3.41 -7.33 12.42
CA ILE A 79 4.22 -6.13 12.74
C ILE A 79 5.58 -6.53 13.31
N ARG A 80 5.65 -7.51 14.21
CA ARG A 80 6.94 -7.97 14.77
C ARG A 80 7.83 -8.59 13.73
N ARG A 81 7.30 -9.41 12.82
CA ARG A 81 8.04 -9.97 11.68
C ARG A 81 8.59 -8.88 10.78
N PHE A 82 7.78 -7.89 10.45
CA PHE A 82 8.21 -6.74 9.66
C PHE A 82 9.35 -5.96 10.35
N LEU A 83 9.25 -5.73 11.67
CA LEU A 83 10.28 -5.02 12.43
C LEU A 83 11.57 -5.83 12.61
N ALA A 84 11.50 -7.16 12.54
CA ALA A 84 12.66 -8.05 12.61
C ALA A 84 13.31 -8.29 11.25
N LEU A 85 12.62 -7.98 10.16
CA LEU A 85 13.10 -8.16 8.80
C LEU A 85 14.20 -7.15 8.48
N ASP A 86 15.37 -7.66 8.11
CA ASP A 86 16.43 -6.86 7.52
C ASP A 86 16.53 -7.15 6.02
N TYR A 87 16.82 -6.14 5.22
CA TYR A 87 16.98 -6.34 3.79
C TYR A 87 18.11 -5.47 3.21
N LYS A 88 18.70 -5.98 2.16
CA LYS A 88 19.68 -5.25 1.33
C LYS A 88 19.16 -5.20 -0.10
N GLN A 89 19.25 -4.04 -0.71
CA GLN A 89 18.91 -3.83 -2.09
C GLN A 89 20.17 -3.55 -2.90
N GLN A 90 20.30 -4.25 -4.01
CA GLN A 90 21.34 -3.98 -5.00
C GLN A 90 20.68 -3.87 -6.39
N ARG A 91 21.19 -2.96 -7.20
CA ARG A 91 20.74 -2.82 -8.59
C ARG A 91 21.93 -2.97 -9.53
N THR A 92 21.77 -3.83 -10.51
CA THR A 92 22.73 -4.02 -11.60
C THR A 92 21.99 -3.96 -12.90
N ASP A 93 22.22 -2.92 -13.68
CA ASP A 93 21.53 -2.64 -14.93
C ASP A 93 19.98 -2.65 -14.78
N ASN A 94 19.33 -3.63 -15.35
CA ASN A 94 17.88 -3.82 -15.35
C ASN A 94 17.38 -4.81 -14.29
N VAL A 95 18.23 -5.24 -13.37
CA VAL A 95 17.87 -6.19 -12.30
C VAL A 95 18.04 -5.55 -10.93
N ILE A 96 17.00 -5.63 -10.11
CA ILE A 96 17.00 -5.23 -8.71
C ILE A 96 16.97 -6.51 -7.88
N ILE A 97 17.97 -6.69 -7.02
CA ILE A 97 18.08 -7.85 -6.12
C ILE A 97 17.77 -7.38 -4.71
N LEU A 98 16.82 -8.05 -4.06
CA LEU A 98 16.51 -7.91 -2.65
C LEU A 98 17.04 -9.15 -1.92
N SER A 99 17.97 -8.97 -0.99
CA SER A 99 18.47 -10.03 -0.11
C SER A 99 17.91 -9.82 1.28
N LEU A 100 17.16 -10.79 1.81
CA LEU A 100 16.39 -10.70 3.04
C LEU A 100 17.07 -11.52 4.15
N GLU A 101 17.16 -10.95 5.33
CA GLU A 101 17.63 -11.61 6.54
C GLU A 101 16.50 -11.63 7.58
N HIS A 102 16.41 -12.71 8.36
CA HIS A 102 15.36 -12.91 9.39
C HIS A 102 13.92 -12.96 8.85
N ARG A 103 13.73 -13.34 7.60
CA ARG A 103 12.42 -13.56 7.04
C ARG A 103 11.78 -14.83 7.62
N GLU A 104 10.67 -14.71 8.30
CA GLU A 104 9.91 -15.85 8.87
C GLU A 104 8.74 -16.25 7.98
N ASP A 105 8.27 -15.36 7.11
CA ASP A 105 7.12 -15.55 6.24
C ASP A 105 7.27 -14.65 5.00
N ALA A 106 6.29 -14.65 4.11
CA ALA A 106 6.24 -13.74 2.99
C ALA A 106 6.39 -12.28 3.44
N ALA A 107 7.20 -11.51 2.74
CA ALA A 107 7.44 -10.09 3.02
C ALA A 107 6.99 -9.24 1.83
N TRP A 108 6.42 -8.08 2.12
CA TRP A 108 5.89 -7.17 1.12
C TRP A 108 6.76 -5.94 0.97
N PHE A 109 7.03 -5.56 -0.27
CA PHE A 109 7.79 -4.37 -0.62
C PHE A 109 7.05 -3.55 -1.64
N LEU A 110 7.04 -2.22 -1.47
CA LEU A 110 6.60 -1.29 -2.49
C LEU A 110 7.81 -0.83 -3.32
N LEU A 111 7.80 -1.16 -4.60
CA LEU A 111 8.80 -0.72 -5.56
C LEU A 111 8.20 0.41 -6.39
N ARG A 112 8.86 1.57 -6.39
CA ARG A 112 8.49 2.72 -7.22
C ARG A 112 9.51 2.91 -8.32
N LEU A 113 9.04 2.89 -9.54
CA LEU A 113 9.83 3.08 -10.74
C LEU A 113 9.43 4.37 -11.46
N HIS A 114 10.41 5.02 -12.07
CA HIS A 114 10.19 6.23 -12.85
C HIS A 114 10.50 5.96 -14.31
N GLY A 115 9.45 5.67 -15.10
CA GLY A 115 9.59 5.38 -16.54
C GLY A 115 10.16 4.00 -16.84
N GLU A 116 10.10 3.10 -15.88
CA GLU A 116 10.44 1.68 -16.03
C GLU A 116 9.26 0.83 -15.54
N GLU A 117 9.19 -0.39 -16.05
CA GLU A 117 8.14 -1.37 -15.72
C GLU A 117 8.78 -2.66 -15.22
N VAL A 118 8.14 -3.33 -14.27
CA VAL A 118 8.54 -4.67 -13.84
C VAL A 118 8.09 -5.68 -14.88
N THR A 119 9.00 -6.53 -15.33
CA THR A 119 8.72 -7.57 -16.32
C THR A 119 8.67 -8.96 -15.73
N GLU A 120 9.51 -9.24 -14.75
CA GLU A 120 9.60 -10.55 -14.11
C GLU A 120 10.06 -10.40 -12.65
N VAL A 121 9.60 -11.31 -11.80
CA VAL A 121 10.08 -11.45 -10.41
C VAL A 121 10.39 -12.92 -10.16
N ALA A 122 11.62 -13.22 -9.77
CA ALA A 122 12.03 -14.52 -9.29
C ALA A 122 12.14 -14.51 -7.77
N GLY A 123 11.75 -15.58 -7.09
CA GLY A 123 11.69 -15.67 -5.63
C GLY A 123 10.44 -15.03 -5.01
N GLY A 124 9.43 -14.71 -5.84
CA GLY A 124 8.20 -14.10 -5.39
C GLY A 124 7.25 -13.77 -6.53
N SER A 125 6.36 -12.82 -6.28
CA SER A 125 5.41 -12.32 -7.28
C SER A 125 5.28 -10.80 -7.18
N PHE A 126 4.61 -10.19 -8.18
CA PHE A 126 4.35 -8.76 -8.18
C PHE A 126 2.97 -8.41 -8.71
N GLU A 127 2.49 -7.25 -8.33
CA GLU A 127 1.27 -6.63 -8.81
C GLU A 127 1.49 -5.13 -8.97
N GLU A 128 1.08 -4.56 -10.10
CA GLU A 128 1.06 -3.12 -10.28
C GLU A 128 -0.17 -2.53 -9.58
N VAL A 129 0.04 -1.70 -8.58
CA VAL A 129 -1.03 -1.09 -7.77
C VAL A 129 -1.38 0.32 -8.21
N GLU A 130 -0.42 1.04 -8.79
CA GLU A 130 -0.57 2.35 -9.43
C GLU A 130 0.48 2.46 -10.56
N ASP A 131 0.36 3.41 -11.44
CA ASP A 131 1.32 3.67 -12.51
C ASP A 131 2.74 3.82 -11.97
N GLY A 132 3.62 2.90 -12.34
CA GLY A 132 5.00 2.80 -11.86
C GLY A 132 5.16 2.41 -10.39
N VAL A 133 4.10 1.93 -9.71
CA VAL A 133 4.15 1.45 -8.33
C VAL A 133 3.76 -0.01 -8.27
N TYR A 134 4.68 -0.84 -7.86
CA TYR A 134 4.54 -2.30 -7.81
C TYR A 134 4.60 -2.80 -6.37
N LEU A 135 3.67 -3.68 -6.01
CA LEU A 135 3.70 -4.44 -4.77
C LEU A 135 4.44 -5.75 -5.05
N ILE A 136 5.59 -5.93 -4.43
CA ILE A 136 6.42 -7.13 -4.56
C ILE A 136 6.18 -8.02 -3.34
N LEU A 137 5.78 -9.25 -3.57
CA LEU A 137 5.70 -10.28 -2.55
C LEU A 137 6.98 -11.13 -2.61
N ALA A 138 7.81 -11.06 -1.59
CA ALA A 138 9.00 -11.89 -1.43
C ALA A 138 8.64 -13.18 -0.70
N GLU A 139 8.79 -14.32 -1.36
CA GLU A 139 8.53 -15.65 -0.84
C GLU A 139 9.84 -16.41 -0.53
N GLU A 140 10.96 -15.93 -1.05
CA GLU A 140 12.31 -16.45 -0.81
C GLU A 140 13.20 -15.40 -0.17
N ASP A 141 14.36 -15.81 0.34
CA ASP A 141 15.32 -14.90 0.99
C ASP A 141 16.12 -14.06 -0.01
N GLU A 142 16.08 -14.43 -1.28
CA GLU A 142 16.60 -13.64 -2.39
C GLU A 142 15.52 -13.47 -3.45
N VAL A 143 15.21 -12.22 -3.77
CA VAL A 143 14.22 -11.86 -4.79
C VAL A 143 14.89 -11.03 -5.85
N SER A 144 14.73 -11.44 -7.10
CA SER A 144 15.24 -10.73 -8.27
C SER A 144 14.08 -10.12 -9.05
N VAL A 145 14.11 -8.82 -9.26
CA VAL A 145 13.10 -8.07 -10.01
C VAL A 145 13.73 -7.56 -11.30
N GLU A 146 13.25 -8.02 -12.43
CA GLU A 146 13.66 -7.52 -13.75
C GLU A 146 12.79 -6.33 -14.15
N VAL A 147 13.44 -5.27 -14.61
CA VAL A 147 12.80 -4.04 -15.05
C VAL A 147 13.22 -3.67 -16.47
N GLN A 148 12.34 -3.04 -17.21
CA GLN A 148 12.64 -2.48 -18.52
C GLN A 148 12.13 -1.05 -18.63
N THR A 149 12.72 -0.27 -19.54
CA THR A 149 12.22 1.08 -19.84
C THR A 149 10.83 0.98 -20.44
N GLY A 150 9.83 1.60 -19.81
CA GLY A 150 8.46 1.63 -20.30
C GLY A 150 8.35 2.39 -21.65
N GLU A 151 7.48 1.93 -22.52
CA GLU A 151 7.31 2.52 -23.87
C GLU A 151 6.78 3.96 -23.87
N THR A 152 6.30 4.46 -22.75
CA THR A 152 5.54 5.73 -22.65
C THR A 152 6.39 6.98 -22.39
N TRP A 153 7.66 6.87 -22.06
CA TRP A 153 8.53 8.02 -21.82
C TRP A 153 9.32 8.43 -23.06
N GLN A 154 8.61 8.82 -24.12
CA GLN A 154 9.20 9.71 -25.12
C GLN A 154 9.14 11.13 -24.55
N TYR A 155 10.28 11.63 -24.11
CA TYR A 155 10.50 13.05 -23.85
C TYR A 155 10.11 13.80 -25.14
N GLN A 156 8.95 14.46 -25.16
CA GLN A 156 8.61 15.38 -26.24
C GLN A 156 9.57 16.57 -26.09
N ASP A 157 10.64 16.51 -26.87
CA ASP A 157 11.60 17.59 -26.98
C ASP A 157 10.84 18.88 -27.34
N GLY A 158 10.89 19.84 -26.42
CA GLY A 158 10.09 21.05 -26.49
C GLY A 158 10.26 21.76 -27.81
N GLY A 159 9.12 21.95 -28.49
CA GLY A 159 9.05 22.60 -29.79
C GLY A 159 9.84 23.89 -29.81
N LYS A 160 10.70 24.02 -30.80
CA LYS A 160 11.40 25.24 -31.18
C LYS A 160 10.42 26.41 -31.18
N ARG A 161 10.65 27.41 -30.33
CA ARG A 161 10.05 28.73 -30.52
C ARG A 161 10.51 29.24 -31.89
N GLY A 162 9.56 29.33 -32.80
CA GLY A 162 9.79 29.99 -34.06
C GLY A 162 10.10 31.47 -33.80
N ASP A 163 11.28 31.90 -34.18
CA ASP A 163 11.61 33.32 -34.34
C ASP A 163 10.70 33.87 -35.41
N GLY A 164 9.74 34.72 -35.01
CA GLY A 164 8.96 35.56 -35.92
C GLY A 164 9.71 36.84 -36.16
N THR A 165 10.15 37.03 -37.35
CA THR A 165 10.52 38.32 -37.94
C THR A 165 9.31 39.23 -38.09
#